data_fcda40b8e70fbc71333a33096e45036a
#
_entry.id   fcda40b8e70fbc71333a33096e45036a
#
_cell.length_a   1.000
_cell.length_b   1.000
_cell.length_c   1.000
_cell.angle_alpha   90.00
_cell.angle_beta   90.00
_cell.angle_gamma   90.00
#
_symmetry.space_group_name_H-M   'P 1'
#
loop_
_entity.id
_entity.type
_entity.pdbx_description
1 polymer ?
#
loop_
_entity_poly.entity_id
_entity_poly.type
_entity_poly.pdbx_seq_one_letter_code
_entity_poly.pdbx_strand_id
1 'polypeptide(L)'
;KTDQSSKFSRQELRDTLDKYNGDAPIIESIHHPKNFVEIADWYKGIHENAKDLSELQGKKVMVFSAIGNPSSFEQTLACIGIDIIEAIRYPDHHDYGMLEMQYISERAISKEVVAMVTTGKDAVKIPTEFIYFNREMPLYILNMDIKITEGREVFEKTILNAIQKETNE
;
A
#
# COMPACT_ATOMS: atom_id res chain seq x y z
N LYS A 1 10.39 6.53 -6.27
CA LYS A 1 10.00 5.11 -6.34
C LYS A 1 10.30 4.59 -7.72
N THR A 2 11.27 3.70 -7.83
CA THR A 2 11.83 3.27 -9.11
C THR A 2 11.13 2.08 -9.74
N ASP A 3 10.32 1.36 -8.97
CA ASP A 3 9.48 0.25 -9.43
C ASP A 3 8.38 0.67 -10.42
N GLN A 4 8.00 1.95 -10.41
CA GLN A 4 6.90 2.51 -11.22
C GLN A 4 7.40 3.44 -12.35
N SER A 5 8.71 3.53 -12.56
CA SER A 5 9.29 4.40 -13.58
C SER A 5 10.17 3.63 -14.56
N SER A 6 10.16 4.01 -15.83
CA SER A 6 11.09 3.46 -16.83
C SER A 6 12.53 3.89 -16.53
N LYS A 7 13.51 3.17 -17.08
CA LYS A 7 14.92 3.58 -16.98
C LYS A 7 15.16 4.97 -17.57
N PHE A 8 14.47 5.29 -18.66
CA PHE A 8 14.55 6.60 -19.32
C PHE A 8 14.02 7.71 -18.42
N SER A 9 12.82 7.56 -17.86
CA SER A 9 12.23 8.53 -16.93
C SER A 9 13.07 8.74 -15.66
N ARG A 10 13.78 7.70 -15.21
CA ARG A 10 14.71 7.82 -14.07
C ARG A 10 15.91 8.67 -14.40
N GLN A 11 16.48 8.51 -15.60
CA GLN A 11 17.62 9.31 -16.02
C GLN A 11 17.23 10.78 -16.18
N GLU A 12 16.12 11.07 -16.83
CA GLU A 12 15.63 12.46 -16.96
C GLU A 12 15.38 13.12 -15.59
N LEU A 13 14.87 12.35 -14.63
CA LEU A 13 14.68 12.85 -13.26
C LEU A 13 16.02 13.13 -12.57
N ARG A 14 17.02 12.24 -12.73
CA ARG A 14 18.38 12.46 -12.20
C ARG A 14 19.00 13.70 -12.80
N ASP A 15 18.97 13.85 -14.12
CA ASP A 15 19.50 15.02 -14.82
C ASP A 15 18.82 16.33 -14.36
N THR A 16 17.52 16.26 -14.07
CA THR A 16 16.77 17.39 -13.52
C THR A 16 17.20 17.71 -12.10
N LEU A 17 17.35 16.71 -11.25
CA LEU A 17 17.80 16.89 -9.85
C LEU A 17 19.22 17.45 -9.81
N ASP A 18 20.13 16.93 -10.61
CA ASP A 18 21.51 17.41 -10.71
C ASP A 18 21.59 18.89 -11.12
N LYS A 19 20.68 19.31 -12.01
CA LYS A 19 20.60 20.72 -12.43
C LYS A 19 20.20 21.69 -11.29
N TYR A 20 19.33 21.25 -10.38
CA TYR A 20 18.79 22.14 -9.33
C TYR A 20 19.44 21.92 -7.96
N ASN A 21 19.97 20.75 -7.69
CA ASN A 21 20.60 20.40 -6.41
C ASN A 21 21.55 19.19 -6.57
N GLY A 22 22.62 19.37 -7.37
CA GLY A 22 23.59 18.32 -7.70
C GLY A 22 24.39 17.80 -6.51
N ASP A 23 24.47 18.56 -5.40
CA ASP A 23 25.18 18.14 -4.19
C ASP A 23 24.32 17.26 -3.26
N ALA A 24 23.01 17.15 -3.51
CA ALA A 24 22.12 16.35 -2.68
C ALA A 24 22.23 14.87 -3.03
N PRO A 25 22.33 13.98 -2.02
CA PRO A 25 22.35 12.55 -2.27
C PRO A 25 21.00 12.06 -2.81
N ILE A 26 21.04 11.27 -3.88
CA ILE A 26 19.86 10.65 -4.46
C ILE A 26 19.71 9.25 -3.85
N ILE A 27 18.53 9.01 -3.26
CA ILE A 27 18.16 7.72 -2.68
C ILE A 27 17.07 7.09 -3.52
N GLU A 28 17.32 5.87 -4.02
CA GLU A 28 16.29 5.12 -4.74
C GLU A 28 15.59 4.13 -3.82
N SER A 29 14.28 4.02 -3.98
CA SER A 29 13.48 3.06 -3.22
C SER A 29 12.36 2.48 -4.06
N ILE A 30 11.90 1.30 -3.67
CA ILE A 30 10.75 0.62 -4.23
C ILE A 30 9.71 0.36 -3.15
N HIS A 31 8.46 0.25 -3.55
CA HIS A 31 7.41 -0.34 -2.72
C HIS A 31 7.62 -1.84 -2.64
N HIS A 32 7.60 -2.38 -1.43
CA HIS A 32 7.76 -3.80 -1.18
C HIS A 32 6.55 -4.32 -0.41
N PRO A 33 5.67 -5.12 -1.03
CA PRO A 33 4.56 -5.74 -0.31
C PRO A 33 5.11 -6.70 0.72
N LYS A 34 4.55 -6.67 1.93
CA LYS A 34 5.04 -7.42 3.08
C LYS A 34 4.13 -8.60 3.43
N ASN A 35 2.89 -8.31 3.73
CA ASN A 35 1.89 -9.28 4.17
C ASN A 35 0.48 -8.70 4.07
N PHE A 36 -0.52 -9.55 4.32
CA PHE A 36 -1.90 -9.13 4.49
C PHE A 36 -2.29 -9.18 5.96
N VAL A 37 -2.96 -8.14 6.45
CA VAL A 37 -3.52 -8.10 7.80
C VAL A 37 -5.02 -7.93 7.71
N GLU A 38 -5.79 -8.73 8.43
CA GLU A 38 -7.23 -8.55 8.51
C GLU A 38 -7.52 -7.19 9.14
N ILE A 39 -8.53 -6.49 8.63
CA ILE A 39 -8.81 -5.11 9.04
C ILE A 39 -9.06 -4.98 10.54
N ALA A 40 -9.73 -5.94 11.18
CA ALA A 40 -9.98 -5.91 12.61
C ALA A 40 -8.70 -6.01 13.45
N ASP A 41 -7.73 -6.81 13.02
CA ASP A 41 -6.42 -6.94 13.64
C ASP A 41 -5.56 -5.70 13.35
N TRP A 42 -5.62 -5.20 12.13
CA TRP A 42 -4.92 -3.99 11.74
C TRP A 42 -5.29 -2.78 12.60
N TYR A 43 -6.60 -2.58 12.87
CA TYR A 43 -7.10 -1.51 13.75
C TYR A 43 -6.64 -1.65 15.20
N LYS A 44 -6.44 -2.88 15.68
CA LYS A 44 -5.93 -3.17 17.02
C LYS A 44 -4.41 -3.11 17.12
N GLY A 45 -3.70 -2.90 15.99
CA GLY A 45 -2.25 -2.97 15.92
C GLY A 45 -1.69 -4.38 16.09
N ILE A 46 -2.52 -5.41 15.87
CA ILE A 46 -2.12 -6.82 15.98
C ILE A 46 -1.55 -7.26 14.62
N HIS A 47 -0.27 -7.58 14.59
CA HIS A 47 0.42 -8.02 13.37
C HIS A 47 0.84 -9.50 13.40
N GLU A 48 0.64 -10.17 14.51
CA GLU A 48 1.03 -11.57 14.72
C GLU A 48 0.20 -12.53 13.85
N ASN A 49 -1.04 -12.15 13.53
CA ASN A 49 -1.95 -12.91 12.67
C ASN A 49 -1.83 -12.52 11.18
N ALA A 50 -0.79 -11.77 10.82
CA ALA A 50 -0.60 -11.37 9.43
C ALA A 50 -0.39 -12.59 8.53
N LYS A 51 -1.07 -12.59 7.38
CA LYS A 51 -0.97 -13.65 6.38
C LYS A 51 0.16 -13.36 5.41
N ASP A 52 0.90 -14.40 5.08
CA ASP A 52 1.87 -14.32 4.00
C ASP A 52 1.21 -13.96 2.67
N LEU A 53 1.98 -13.30 1.79
CA LEU A 53 1.50 -12.95 0.44
C LEU A 53 1.03 -14.17 -0.36
N SER A 54 1.67 -15.32 -0.14
CA SER A 54 1.33 -16.59 -0.80
C SER A 54 -0.06 -17.13 -0.44
N GLU A 55 -0.65 -16.73 0.68
CA GLU A 55 -1.98 -17.22 1.08
C GLU A 55 -3.11 -16.74 0.17
N LEU A 56 -2.96 -15.57 -0.46
CA LEU A 56 -3.91 -15.07 -1.45
C LEU A 56 -3.44 -15.25 -2.90
N GLN A 57 -2.27 -15.82 -3.12
CA GLN A 57 -1.76 -16.08 -4.47
C GLN A 57 -2.66 -17.04 -5.24
N GLY A 58 -3.02 -16.69 -6.47
CA GLY A 58 -3.96 -17.44 -7.31
C GLY A 58 -5.41 -17.40 -6.83
N LYS A 59 -5.71 -16.62 -5.78
CA LYS A 59 -7.08 -16.47 -5.28
C LYS A 59 -7.76 -15.28 -5.95
N LYS A 60 -9.07 -15.43 -6.14
CA LYS A 60 -9.96 -14.39 -6.64
C LYS A 60 -10.25 -13.38 -5.53
N VAL A 61 -9.93 -12.12 -5.75
CA VAL A 61 -10.23 -11.04 -4.80
C VAL A 61 -10.95 -9.88 -5.48
N MET A 62 -11.66 -9.11 -4.67
CA MET A 62 -12.13 -7.79 -5.05
C MET A 62 -11.23 -6.76 -4.36
N VAL A 63 -10.85 -5.71 -5.10
CA VAL A 63 -10.06 -4.60 -4.53
C VAL A 63 -10.85 -3.32 -4.57
N PHE A 64 -10.62 -2.45 -3.59
CA PHE A 64 -11.12 -1.08 -3.62
C PHE A 64 -10.07 -0.11 -3.05
N SER A 65 -10.05 1.10 -3.57
CA SER A 65 -9.12 2.13 -3.10
C SER A 65 -9.57 3.55 -3.45
N ALA A 66 -9.17 4.50 -2.62
CA ALA A 66 -9.35 5.93 -2.78
C ALA A 66 -7.99 6.65 -2.63
N ILE A 67 -7.07 6.31 -3.50
CA ILE A 67 -5.69 6.82 -3.52
C ILE A 67 -5.35 7.43 -4.87
N GLY A 68 -4.37 8.34 -4.92
CA GLY A 68 -3.98 9.05 -6.15
C GLY A 68 -3.45 8.16 -7.28
N ASN A 69 -3.00 6.93 -7.00
CA ASN A 69 -2.56 5.98 -8.02
C ASN A 69 -3.07 4.56 -7.76
N PRO A 70 -4.37 4.28 -8.03
CA PRO A 70 -4.96 2.97 -7.81
C PRO A 70 -4.34 1.89 -8.71
N SER A 71 -3.96 2.23 -9.94
CA SER A 71 -3.35 1.28 -10.87
C SER A 71 -2.03 0.69 -10.35
N SER A 72 -1.24 1.47 -9.62
CA SER A 72 -0.01 0.99 -8.98
C SER A 72 -0.29 -0.05 -7.88
N PHE A 73 -1.34 0.15 -7.09
CA PHE A 73 -1.78 -0.81 -6.08
C PHE A 73 -2.24 -2.11 -6.72
N GLU A 74 -3.10 -2.03 -7.73
CA GLU A 74 -3.59 -3.18 -8.48
C GLU A 74 -2.44 -3.96 -9.14
N GLN A 75 -1.48 -3.24 -9.76
CA GLN A 75 -0.30 -3.86 -10.35
C GLN A 75 0.55 -4.59 -9.31
N THR A 76 0.70 -4.03 -8.11
CA THR A 76 1.41 -4.69 -7.00
C THR A 76 0.74 -6.01 -6.64
N LEU A 77 -0.59 -6.03 -6.52
CA LEU A 77 -1.35 -7.25 -6.24
C LEU A 77 -1.22 -8.28 -7.37
N ALA A 78 -1.30 -7.83 -8.63
CA ALA A 78 -1.10 -8.71 -9.79
C ALA A 78 0.33 -9.29 -9.85
N CYS A 79 1.36 -8.52 -9.50
CA CYS A 79 2.74 -9.01 -9.42
C CYS A 79 2.96 -10.07 -8.32
N ILE A 80 2.15 -10.05 -7.26
CA ILE A 80 2.13 -11.09 -6.22
C ILE A 80 1.43 -12.37 -6.75
N GLY A 81 0.70 -12.26 -7.85
CA GLY A 81 -0.05 -13.38 -8.44
C GLY A 81 -1.49 -13.48 -7.93
N ILE A 82 -2.08 -12.39 -7.50
CA ILE A 82 -3.48 -12.31 -7.07
C ILE A 82 -4.39 -12.11 -8.27
N ASP A 83 -5.49 -12.84 -8.33
CA ASP A 83 -6.51 -12.72 -9.37
C ASP A 83 -7.55 -11.65 -8.98
N ILE A 84 -7.39 -10.44 -9.51
CA ILE A 84 -8.30 -9.33 -9.25
C ILE A 84 -9.52 -9.46 -10.16
N ILE A 85 -10.65 -9.88 -9.59
CA ILE A 85 -11.91 -10.03 -10.33
C ILE A 85 -12.57 -8.69 -10.61
N GLU A 86 -12.44 -7.76 -9.66
CA GLU A 86 -12.97 -6.41 -9.81
C GLU A 86 -12.17 -5.43 -8.97
N ALA A 87 -11.96 -4.22 -9.52
CA ALA A 87 -11.34 -3.11 -8.82
C ALA A 87 -12.32 -1.91 -8.79
N ILE A 88 -12.73 -1.50 -7.59
CA ILE A 88 -13.57 -0.34 -7.36
C ILE A 88 -12.67 0.83 -6.96
N ARG A 89 -12.69 1.89 -7.77
CA ARG A 89 -11.87 3.08 -7.56
C ARG A 89 -12.73 4.26 -7.15
N TYR A 90 -12.39 4.86 -6.03
CA TYR A 90 -13.00 6.09 -5.55
C TYR A 90 -12.07 7.29 -5.80
N PRO A 91 -12.60 8.52 -5.78
CA PRO A 91 -11.75 9.72 -5.78
C PRO A 91 -10.74 9.69 -4.63
N ASP A 92 -9.56 10.29 -4.85
CA ASP A 92 -8.55 10.40 -3.78
C ASP A 92 -9.13 11.10 -2.55
N HIS A 93 -8.78 10.62 -1.37
CA HIS A 93 -9.30 11.09 -0.08
C HIS A 93 -10.80 10.83 0.19
N HIS A 94 -11.46 9.96 -0.56
CA HIS A 94 -12.84 9.56 -0.29
C HIS A 94 -12.98 8.90 1.09
N ASP A 95 -14.01 9.28 1.85
CA ASP A 95 -14.39 8.65 3.11
C ASP A 95 -15.53 7.66 2.86
N TYR A 96 -15.36 6.42 3.30
CA TYR A 96 -16.33 5.35 3.05
C TYR A 96 -17.52 5.42 4.02
N GLY A 97 -18.73 5.38 3.47
CA GLY A 97 -19.95 5.24 4.24
C GLY A 97 -20.33 3.77 4.50
N MET A 98 -21.16 3.53 5.53
CA MET A 98 -21.66 2.16 5.83
C MET A 98 -22.33 1.51 4.62
N LEU A 99 -23.19 2.24 3.91
CA LEU A 99 -23.92 1.72 2.74
C LEU A 99 -22.97 1.36 1.59
N GLU A 100 -21.91 2.13 1.41
CA GLU A 100 -20.90 1.83 0.39
C GLU A 100 -20.12 0.56 0.76
N MET A 101 -19.73 0.42 2.02
CA MET A 101 -19.02 -0.79 2.48
C MET A 101 -19.90 -2.03 2.40
N GLN A 102 -21.19 -1.91 2.71
CA GLN A 102 -22.16 -2.99 2.50
C GLN A 102 -22.28 -3.35 1.01
N TYR A 103 -22.42 -2.35 0.14
CA TYR A 103 -22.45 -2.57 -1.30
C TYR A 103 -21.20 -3.28 -1.82
N ILE A 104 -20.00 -2.87 -1.38
CA ILE A 104 -18.74 -3.51 -1.77
C ILE A 104 -18.73 -4.98 -1.31
N SER A 105 -19.16 -5.24 -0.06
CA SER A 105 -19.21 -6.59 0.51
C SER A 105 -20.20 -7.50 -0.24
N GLU A 106 -21.41 -7.04 -0.49
CA GLU A 106 -22.43 -7.77 -1.25
C GLU A 106 -21.95 -8.07 -2.68
N ARG A 107 -21.30 -7.08 -3.29
CA ARG A 107 -20.72 -7.26 -4.62
C ARG A 107 -19.59 -8.28 -4.62
N ALA A 108 -18.72 -8.28 -3.61
CA ALA A 108 -17.67 -9.27 -3.44
C ALA A 108 -18.25 -10.69 -3.31
N ILE A 109 -19.30 -10.87 -2.50
CA ILE A 109 -20.03 -12.12 -2.36
C ILE A 109 -20.61 -12.57 -3.71
N SER A 110 -21.28 -11.66 -4.44
CA SER A 110 -21.88 -11.96 -5.74
C SER A 110 -20.87 -12.38 -6.82
N LYS A 111 -19.62 -11.97 -6.67
CA LYS A 111 -18.50 -12.34 -7.57
C LYS A 111 -17.74 -13.59 -7.13
N GLU A 112 -18.19 -14.21 -6.04
CA GLU A 112 -17.56 -15.42 -5.49
C GLU A 112 -16.06 -15.27 -5.23
N VAL A 113 -15.64 -14.07 -4.78
CA VAL A 113 -14.26 -13.83 -4.36
C VAL A 113 -14.04 -14.32 -2.94
N VAL A 114 -12.79 -14.66 -2.61
CA VAL A 114 -12.46 -15.18 -1.28
C VAL A 114 -12.20 -14.07 -0.26
N ALA A 115 -11.93 -12.84 -0.73
CA ALA A 115 -11.65 -11.69 0.13
C ALA A 115 -11.79 -10.37 -0.62
N MET A 116 -11.96 -9.30 0.15
CA MET A 116 -11.72 -7.91 -0.28
C MET A 116 -10.30 -7.51 0.15
N VAL A 117 -9.64 -6.66 -0.65
CA VAL A 117 -8.31 -6.13 -0.33
C VAL A 117 -8.30 -4.62 -0.56
N THR A 118 -7.70 -3.89 0.39
CA THR A 118 -7.53 -2.43 0.29
C THR A 118 -6.16 -1.98 0.83
N THR A 119 -5.93 -0.68 0.87
CA THR A 119 -4.67 -0.08 1.37
C THR A 119 -4.80 0.37 2.83
N GLY A 120 -3.66 0.55 3.52
CA GLY A 120 -3.66 1.13 4.86
C GLY A 120 -4.17 2.58 4.90
N LYS A 121 -4.06 3.33 3.79
CA LYS A 121 -4.62 4.68 3.69
C LYS A 121 -6.14 4.69 3.62
N ASP A 122 -6.72 3.67 3.02
CA ASP A 122 -8.17 3.52 2.93
C ASP A 122 -8.73 2.94 4.22
N ALA A 123 -8.01 2.03 4.86
CA ALA A 123 -8.44 1.37 6.09
C ALA A 123 -8.89 2.37 7.19
N VAL A 124 -8.13 3.46 7.39
CA VAL A 124 -8.45 4.50 8.41
C VAL A 124 -9.76 5.25 8.14
N LYS A 125 -10.31 5.13 6.93
CA LYS A 125 -11.54 5.81 6.49
C LYS A 125 -12.75 4.90 6.47
N ILE A 126 -12.57 3.62 6.80
CA ILE A 126 -13.65 2.64 6.84
C ILE A 126 -14.38 2.78 8.17
N PRO A 127 -15.73 2.84 8.18
CA PRO A 127 -16.49 2.91 9.43
C PRO A 127 -16.17 1.75 10.37
N THR A 128 -15.90 2.05 11.63
CA THR A 128 -15.57 1.03 12.65
C THR A 128 -16.70 0.03 12.85
N GLU A 129 -17.95 0.48 12.71
CA GLU A 129 -19.12 -0.39 12.75
C GLU A 129 -19.05 -1.47 11.68
N PHE A 130 -18.66 -1.14 10.45
CA PHE A 130 -18.49 -2.13 9.40
C PHE A 130 -17.43 -3.17 9.78
N ILE A 131 -16.31 -2.73 10.34
CA ILE A 131 -15.20 -3.62 10.72
C ILE A 131 -15.64 -4.67 11.76
N TYR A 132 -16.46 -4.27 12.73
CA TYR A 132 -16.91 -5.17 13.79
C TYR A 132 -18.07 -6.06 13.38
N PHE A 133 -18.92 -5.61 12.46
CA PHE A 133 -20.14 -6.34 12.07
C PHE A 133 -19.99 -7.15 10.78
N ASN A 134 -19.02 -6.84 9.93
CA ASN A 134 -18.77 -7.64 8.72
C ASN A 134 -18.18 -9.01 9.10
N ARG A 135 -18.98 -10.06 8.95
CA ARG A 135 -18.60 -11.45 9.22
C ARG A 135 -18.60 -12.32 7.96
N GLU A 136 -19.14 -11.81 6.87
CA GLU A 136 -19.43 -12.60 5.69
C GLU A 136 -18.28 -12.58 4.68
N MET A 137 -17.56 -11.47 4.57
CA MET A 137 -16.51 -11.28 3.59
C MET A 137 -15.22 -10.77 4.27
N PRO A 138 -14.14 -11.55 4.30
CA PRO A 138 -12.86 -11.10 4.85
C PRO A 138 -12.34 -9.85 4.13
N LEU A 139 -11.86 -8.87 4.89
CA LEU A 139 -11.24 -7.65 4.37
C LEU A 139 -9.79 -7.57 4.87
N TYR A 140 -8.87 -7.58 3.93
CA TYR A 140 -7.44 -7.51 4.21
C TYR A 140 -6.83 -6.18 3.78
N ILE A 141 -5.88 -5.73 4.56
CA ILE A 141 -5.01 -4.59 4.26
C ILE A 141 -3.70 -5.15 3.72
N LEU A 142 -3.29 -4.71 2.53
CA LEU A 142 -1.94 -4.98 2.05
C LEU A 142 -0.96 -4.05 2.77
N ASN A 143 -0.15 -4.60 3.65
CA ASN A 143 0.95 -3.89 4.25
C ASN A 143 2.11 -3.74 3.27
N MET A 144 2.63 -2.52 3.21
CA MET A 144 3.72 -2.16 2.32
C MET A 144 4.90 -1.64 3.13
N ASP A 145 6.10 -2.09 2.79
CA ASP A 145 7.36 -1.50 3.22
C ASP A 145 8.00 -0.68 2.10
N ILE A 146 8.94 0.16 2.46
CA ILE A 146 9.83 0.85 1.52
C ILE A 146 11.19 0.17 1.59
N LYS A 147 11.63 -0.41 0.47
CA LYS A 147 12.97 -0.99 0.35
C LYS A 147 13.87 -0.02 -0.40
N ILE A 148 14.91 0.46 0.28
CA ILE A 148 15.96 1.27 -0.35
C ILE A 148 16.80 0.34 -1.23
N THR A 149 16.90 0.68 -2.52
CA THR A 149 17.64 -0.08 -3.53
C THR A 149 18.99 0.53 -3.86
N GLU A 150 19.14 1.85 -3.67
CA GLU A 150 20.39 2.57 -3.88
C GLU A 150 20.55 3.70 -2.85
N GLY A 151 21.78 3.96 -2.41
CA GLY A 151 22.10 5.05 -1.49
C GLY A 151 21.80 4.80 0.00
N ARG A 152 21.63 3.54 0.44
CA ARG A 152 21.30 3.20 1.83
C ARG A 152 22.29 3.76 2.84
N GLU A 153 23.60 3.59 2.63
CA GLU A 153 24.63 4.06 3.57
C GLU A 153 24.61 5.59 3.72
N VAL A 154 24.44 6.29 2.60
CA VAL A 154 24.34 7.75 2.60
C VAL A 154 23.07 8.19 3.32
N PHE A 155 21.94 7.51 3.11
CA PHE A 155 20.69 7.78 3.80
C PHE A 155 20.84 7.64 5.32
N GLU A 156 21.35 6.52 5.79
CA GLU A 156 21.54 6.22 7.22
C GLU A 156 22.49 7.24 7.87
N LYS A 157 23.63 7.55 7.22
CA LYS A 157 24.57 8.55 7.70
C LYS A 157 23.97 9.95 7.79
N THR A 158 23.14 10.33 6.81
CA THR A 158 22.50 11.66 6.79
C THR A 158 21.52 11.79 7.95
N ILE A 159 20.71 10.76 8.21
CA ILE A 159 19.76 10.74 9.35
C ILE A 159 20.53 10.80 10.68
N LEU A 160 21.53 9.96 10.86
CA LEU A 160 22.31 9.93 12.09
C LEU A 160 22.99 11.28 12.38
N ASN A 161 23.55 11.93 11.37
CA ASN A 161 24.15 13.24 11.50
C ASN A 161 23.12 14.32 11.89
N ALA A 162 21.90 14.26 11.36
CA ALA A 162 20.84 15.19 11.71
C ALA A 162 20.42 15.05 13.19
N ILE A 163 20.21 13.80 13.64
CA ILE A 163 19.84 13.51 15.03
C ILE A 163 20.94 13.97 16.01
N GLN A 164 22.22 13.73 15.68
CA GLN A 164 23.34 14.12 16.54
C GLN A 164 23.51 15.65 16.66
N LYS A 165 23.12 16.41 15.66
CA LYS A 165 23.15 17.89 15.73
C LYS A 165 22.09 18.43 16.67
N GLU A 166 20.88 17.89 16.68
CA GLU A 166 19.81 18.31 17.58
C GLU A 166 20.08 17.94 19.06
N THR A 167 20.92 16.93 19.31
CA THR A 167 21.23 16.51 20.70
C THR A 167 22.34 17.38 21.34
N ASN A 168 23.04 18.20 20.56
CA ASN A 168 24.15 19.05 21.01
C ASN A 168 23.80 20.55 21.07
N GLU A 169 22.57 20.92 20.80
CA GLU A 169 21.98 22.24 21.03
C GLU A 169 21.09 22.24 22.28
#